data_574f2cced80bb94984e481cf90614826
#
_entry.id   574f2cced80bb94984e481cf90614826
#
_cell.length_a   1.000
_cell.length_b   1.000
_cell.length_c   1.000
_cell.angle_alpha   90.00
_cell.angle_beta   90.00
_cell.angle_gamma   90.00
#
_symmetry.space_group_name_H-M   'P 1'
#
loop_
_entity.id
_entity.type
_entity.pdbx_description
1 polymer ?
#
loop_
_entity_poly.entity_id
_entity_poly.type
_entity_poly.pdbx_seq_one_letter_code
_entity_poly.pdbx_strand_id
1 'polypeptide(L)'
;GPLNRPKLPAINGINDYKGHTFHTSRWDYQYTGGSSKGNLSNLKDKRVAVIGTGATAVQCIPHVAESAKQLYVFQRTPSSIDERNNTETNEDWFLNQSPGWQAKRRENFEGFLTGNVNGKDLVNDGWTEVFRRILGAMLNNGPSRFRIFLWTLGSVFSKKLYTEGLRSYLQEKFMSHVGVKNLAKQVEMADFEKMEQIRARADSIVNDPETAESLKPYYRQFCKRPCFHDEY
;
A
#
# COMPACT_ATOMS: atom_id res chain seq x y z
N GLY A 1 8.41 -13.71 12.61
CA GLY A 1 8.01 -12.31 12.56
C GLY A 1 6.95 -11.95 13.60
N PRO A 2 6.67 -10.67 13.87
CA PRO A 2 5.74 -10.25 14.92
C PRO A 2 4.28 -10.67 14.68
N LEU A 3 3.94 -11.08 13.46
CA LEU A 3 2.59 -11.44 13.04
C LEU A 3 2.32 -12.97 13.03
N ASN A 4 3.15 -13.75 13.71
CA ASN A 4 3.02 -15.22 13.73
C ASN A 4 1.95 -15.73 14.72
N ARG A 5 1.43 -14.86 15.62
CA ARG A 5 0.38 -15.20 16.58
C ARG A 5 -0.90 -14.46 16.22
N PRO A 6 -1.85 -15.11 15.53
CA PRO A 6 -3.13 -14.49 15.22
C PRO A 6 -3.94 -14.27 16.52
N LYS A 7 -4.63 -13.14 16.58
CA LYS A 7 -5.58 -12.85 17.66
C LYS A 7 -6.97 -12.78 17.06
N LEU A 8 -7.87 -13.62 17.55
CA LEU A 8 -9.27 -13.54 17.15
C LEU A 8 -9.93 -12.30 17.76
N PRO A 9 -10.85 -11.68 17.04
CA PRO A 9 -11.64 -10.56 17.58
C PRO A 9 -12.54 -11.05 18.71
N ALA A 10 -12.75 -10.21 19.73
CA ALA A 10 -13.68 -10.47 20.82
C ALA A 10 -15.12 -10.15 20.37
N ILE A 11 -15.68 -10.94 19.48
CA ILE A 11 -17.06 -10.80 19.00
C ILE A 11 -17.91 -11.82 19.72
N ASN A 12 -19.02 -11.37 20.32
CA ASN A 12 -19.98 -12.26 20.97
C ASN A 12 -20.55 -13.25 19.94
N GLY A 13 -20.55 -14.53 20.28
CA GLY A 13 -21.07 -15.59 19.42
C GLY A 13 -20.11 -16.05 18.30
N ILE A 14 -18.87 -15.58 18.25
CA ILE A 14 -17.90 -16.00 17.22
C ILE A 14 -17.71 -17.54 17.19
N ASN A 15 -17.81 -18.20 18.34
CA ASN A 15 -17.68 -19.65 18.47
C ASN A 15 -19.01 -20.39 18.19
N ASP A 16 -20.11 -19.67 18.06
CA ASP A 16 -21.44 -20.27 17.80
C ASP A 16 -21.71 -20.45 16.31
N TYR A 17 -20.89 -19.82 15.46
CA TYR A 17 -20.97 -19.96 14.03
C TYR A 17 -20.68 -21.40 13.60
N LYS A 18 -21.59 -22.00 12.86
CA LYS A 18 -21.50 -23.40 12.43
C LYS A 18 -20.90 -23.59 11.03
N GLY A 19 -20.66 -22.51 10.30
CA GLY A 19 -20.01 -22.56 9.00
C GLY A 19 -18.49 -22.78 9.10
N HIS A 20 -17.88 -23.09 7.99
CA HIS A 20 -16.43 -23.20 7.90
C HIS A 20 -15.76 -21.83 7.96
N THR A 21 -14.73 -21.68 8.77
CA THR A 21 -13.97 -20.42 8.92
C THR A 21 -12.48 -20.68 8.93
N PHE A 22 -11.75 -19.79 8.28
CA PHE A 22 -10.28 -19.79 8.35
C PHE A 22 -9.74 -18.37 8.15
N HIS A 23 -8.51 -18.16 8.58
CA HIS A 23 -7.80 -16.90 8.36
C HIS A 23 -7.06 -16.95 7.02
N THR A 24 -7.08 -15.88 6.24
CA THR A 24 -6.48 -15.79 4.91
C THR A 24 -4.98 -16.12 4.86
N SER A 25 -4.23 -15.92 5.95
CA SER A 25 -2.82 -16.36 6.05
C SER A 25 -2.64 -17.88 6.17
N ARG A 26 -3.73 -18.61 6.32
CA ARG A 26 -3.79 -20.09 6.40
C ARG A 26 -4.94 -20.56 5.54
N TRP A 27 -4.81 -20.31 4.23
CA TRP A 27 -5.85 -20.63 3.26
C TRP A 27 -6.12 -22.14 3.21
N ASP A 28 -7.38 -22.49 3.28
CA ASP A 28 -7.82 -23.89 3.27
C ASP A 28 -8.23 -24.31 1.85
N TYR A 29 -7.26 -24.74 1.05
CA TYR A 29 -7.51 -25.25 -0.29
C TYR A 29 -8.24 -26.60 -0.32
N GLN A 30 -8.21 -27.37 0.76
CA GLN A 30 -9.00 -28.61 0.82
C GLN A 30 -10.49 -28.28 0.83
N TYR A 31 -10.86 -27.21 1.52
CA TYR A 31 -12.23 -26.73 1.55
C TYR A 31 -12.61 -25.93 0.30
N THR A 32 -11.80 -25.00 -0.13
CA THR A 32 -12.12 -24.08 -1.23
C THR A 32 -11.91 -24.66 -2.62
N GLY A 33 -11.06 -25.67 -2.74
CA GLY A 33 -10.49 -26.10 -4.02
C GLY A 33 -9.48 -25.08 -4.54
N GLY A 34 -9.00 -25.30 -5.77
CA GLY A 34 -8.13 -24.34 -6.47
C GLY A 34 -6.70 -24.28 -5.93
N SER A 35 -6.10 -23.12 -6.16
CA SER A 35 -4.71 -22.81 -5.76
C SER A 35 -4.53 -21.32 -5.54
N SER A 36 -3.27 -20.88 -5.31
CA SER A 36 -2.91 -19.46 -5.26
C SER A 36 -3.19 -18.69 -6.57
N LYS A 37 -3.51 -19.37 -7.65
CA LYS A 37 -3.93 -18.79 -8.94
C LYS A 37 -5.47 -18.68 -9.09
N GLY A 38 -6.22 -18.92 -8.01
CA GLY A 38 -7.68 -18.92 -8.04
C GLY A 38 -8.28 -20.28 -8.34
N ASN A 39 -9.35 -20.32 -9.14
CA ASN A 39 -10.14 -21.51 -9.47
C ASN A 39 -10.67 -22.26 -8.23
N LEU A 40 -11.31 -21.52 -7.32
CA LEU A 40 -11.82 -22.02 -6.02
C LEU A 40 -13.12 -22.82 -6.22
N SER A 41 -13.03 -23.90 -6.97
CA SER A 41 -14.16 -24.64 -7.56
C SER A 41 -15.19 -25.16 -6.54
N ASN A 42 -14.76 -25.41 -5.30
CA ASN A 42 -15.63 -25.91 -4.24
C ASN A 42 -16.51 -24.80 -3.60
N LEU A 43 -16.37 -23.54 -4.05
CA LEU A 43 -17.17 -22.41 -3.57
C LEU A 43 -18.44 -22.15 -4.41
N LYS A 44 -18.67 -22.86 -5.51
CA LYS A 44 -19.75 -22.61 -6.48
C LYS A 44 -21.16 -22.62 -5.87
N ASP A 45 -21.37 -23.42 -4.85
CA ASP A 45 -22.66 -23.57 -4.13
C ASP A 45 -22.69 -22.77 -2.83
N LYS A 46 -21.61 -22.08 -2.46
CA LYS A 46 -21.42 -21.49 -1.15
C LYS A 46 -21.66 -19.98 -1.15
N ARG A 47 -22.23 -19.50 -0.05
CA ARG A 47 -22.23 -18.08 0.32
C ARG A 47 -20.99 -17.82 1.18
N VAL A 48 -20.13 -16.95 0.72
CA VAL A 48 -18.85 -16.65 1.36
C VAL A 48 -18.87 -15.24 1.94
N ALA A 49 -18.35 -15.09 3.15
CA ALA A 49 -18.15 -13.81 3.79
C ALA A 49 -16.65 -13.51 3.95
N VAL A 50 -16.21 -12.35 3.50
CA VAL A 50 -14.86 -11.84 3.74
C VAL A 50 -14.94 -10.66 4.70
N ILE A 51 -14.24 -10.75 5.83
CA ILE A 51 -14.24 -9.69 6.84
C ILE A 51 -12.96 -8.88 6.71
N GLY A 52 -13.11 -7.62 6.32
CA GLY A 52 -12.03 -6.67 6.10
C GLY A 52 -11.68 -6.49 4.62
N THR A 53 -11.15 -5.30 4.30
CA THR A 53 -10.75 -4.88 2.94
C THR A 53 -9.29 -4.41 2.91
N GLY A 54 -8.43 -5.00 3.74
CA GLY A 54 -7.00 -4.72 3.71
C GLY A 54 -6.27 -5.42 2.55
N ALA A 55 -4.97 -5.23 2.44
CA ALA A 55 -4.15 -5.71 1.32
C ALA A 55 -4.31 -7.22 0.99
N THR A 56 -4.55 -8.06 2.00
CA THR A 56 -4.81 -9.49 1.77
C THR A 56 -6.19 -9.71 1.16
N ALA A 57 -7.22 -9.01 1.67
CA ALA A 57 -8.58 -9.12 1.15
C ALA A 57 -8.66 -8.63 -0.30
N VAL A 58 -7.99 -7.52 -0.62
CA VAL A 58 -7.88 -6.98 -1.99
C VAL A 58 -7.37 -8.04 -2.98
N GLN A 59 -6.44 -8.88 -2.57
CA GLN A 59 -5.89 -9.95 -3.43
C GLN A 59 -6.81 -11.18 -3.54
N CYS A 60 -7.59 -11.50 -2.52
CA CYS A 60 -8.40 -12.73 -2.54
C CYS A 60 -9.86 -12.51 -2.95
N ILE A 61 -10.40 -11.31 -2.77
CA ILE A 61 -11.81 -11.00 -3.07
C ILE A 61 -12.17 -11.26 -4.55
N PRO A 62 -11.39 -10.84 -5.55
CA PRO A 62 -11.70 -11.13 -6.95
C PRO A 62 -11.84 -12.64 -7.22
N HIS A 63 -10.91 -13.44 -6.79
CA HIS A 63 -10.96 -14.91 -6.96
C HIS A 63 -12.15 -15.56 -6.24
N VAL A 64 -12.52 -15.04 -5.07
CA VAL A 64 -13.70 -15.53 -4.35
C VAL A 64 -14.97 -15.09 -5.08
N ALA A 65 -15.03 -13.87 -5.61
CA ALA A 65 -16.16 -13.35 -6.35
C ALA A 65 -16.46 -14.17 -7.62
N GLU A 66 -15.40 -14.55 -8.36
CA GLU A 66 -15.52 -15.40 -9.54
C GLU A 66 -16.02 -16.80 -9.23
N SER A 67 -15.72 -17.32 -8.04
CA SER A 67 -15.93 -18.74 -7.71
C SER A 67 -17.14 -18.99 -6.83
N ALA A 68 -17.51 -18.09 -5.96
CA ALA A 68 -18.58 -18.29 -4.98
C ALA A 68 -19.95 -18.06 -5.58
N LYS A 69 -20.97 -18.77 -5.06
CA LYS A 69 -22.38 -18.51 -5.39
C LYS A 69 -22.79 -17.09 -5.02
N GLN A 70 -22.32 -16.59 -3.88
CA GLN A 70 -22.56 -15.25 -3.37
C GLN A 70 -21.41 -14.84 -2.46
N LEU A 71 -20.90 -13.64 -2.67
CA LEU A 71 -19.87 -13.03 -1.82
C LEU A 71 -20.47 -11.88 -1.02
N TYR A 72 -20.15 -11.83 0.27
CA TYR A 72 -20.40 -10.72 1.17
C TYR A 72 -19.08 -10.15 1.67
N VAL A 73 -18.85 -8.88 1.47
CA VAL A 73 -17.65 -8.19 1.95
C VAL A 73 -18.02 -7.24 3.08
N PHE A 74 -17.47 -7.50 4.27
CA PHE A 74 -17.68 -6.65 5.44
C PHE A 74 -16.54 -5.66 5.60
N GLN A 75 -16.81 -4.40 5.38
CA GLN A 75 -15.82 -3.35 5.47
C GLN A 75 -16.19 -2.33 6.56
N ARG A 76 -15.18 -1.89 7.30
CA ARG A 76 -15.31 -0.78 8.24
C ARG A 76 -14.89 0.55 7.60
N THR A 77 -13.82 0.50 6.83
CA THR A 77 -13.24 1.67 6.15
C THR A 77 -12.69 1.20 4.81
N PRO A 78 -13.06 1.85 3.70
CA PRO A 78 -12.56 1.48 2.39
C PRO A 78 -11.02 1.54 2.33
N SER A 79 -10.43 0.64 1.61
CA SER A 79 -9.00 0.66 1.33
C SER A 79 -8.69 1.58 0.15
N SER A 80 -7.54 2.24 0.20
CA SER A 80 -7.00 2.95 -0.96
C SER A 80 -6.42 1.91 -1.92
N ILE A 81 -7.11 1.72 -3.05
CA ILE A 81 -6.73 0.70 -4.05
C ILE A 81 -6.46 1.39 -5.37
N ASP A 82 -5.21 1.32 -5.78
CA ASP A 82 -4.71 1.92 -7.01
C ASP A 82 -4.36 0.83 -8.04
N GLU A 83 -4.18 1.21 -9.28
CA GLU A 83 -3.71 0.33 -10.32
C GLU A 83 -2.24 -0.03 -10.11
N ARG A 84 -1.91 -1.27 -10.26
CA ARG A 84 -0.54 -1.75 -10.21
C ARG A 84 0.15 -1.65 -11.56
N ASN A 85 -0.62 -1.74 -12.63
CA ASN A 85 -0.12 -1.90 -13.99
C ASN A 85 0.80 -3.13 -14.11
N ASN A 86 0.33 -4.24 -13.54
CA ASN A 86 1.08 -5.48 -13.58
C ASN A 86 1.04 -6.07 -14.99
N THR A 87 2.21 -6.40 -15.49
CA THR A 87 2.37 -7.01 -16.82
C THR A 87 2.97 -8.40 -16.69
N GLU A 88 2.64 -9.27 -17.65
CA GLU A 88 3.30 -10.57 -17.73
C GLU A 88 4.80 -10.37 -17.96
N THR A 89 5.58 -11.24 -17.33
CA THR A 89 7.03 -11.23 -17.53
C THR A 89 7.34 -11.80 -18.92
N ASN A 90 7.97 -11.00 -19.77
CA ASN A 90 8.46 -11.46 -21.05
C ASN A 90 9.59 -12.48 -20.84
N GLU A 91 9.42 -13.70 -21.36
CA GLU A 91 10.36 -14.81 -21.16
C GLU A 91 11.74 -14.49 -21.78
N ASP A 92 11.79 -13.91 -22.96
CA ASP A 92 13.05 -13.53 -23.61
C ASP A 92 13.79 -12.49 -22.79
N TRP A 93 13.07 -11.51 -22.26
CA TRP A 93 13.66 -10.52 -21.36
C TRP A 93 14.25 -11.21 -20.10
N PHE A 94 13.50 -12.12 -19.50
CA PHE A 94 13.93 -12.84 -18.28
C PHE A 94 15.17 -13.70 -18.54
N LEU A 95 15.20 -14.45 -19.61
CA LEU A 95 16.31 -15.35 -19.96
C LEU A 95 17.60 -14.60 -20.33
N ASN A 96 17.48 -13.38 -20.87
CA ASN A 96 18.62 -12.56 -21.29
C ASN A 96 19.16 -11.62 -20.18
N GLN A 97 18.71 -11.78 -18.94
CA GLN A 97 19.21 -10.95 -17.85
C GLN A 97 20.63 -11.33 -17.43
N SER A 98 21.47 -10.33 -17.21
CA SER A 98 22.82 -10.53 -16.67
C SER A 98 22.77 -11.03 -15.23
N PRO A 99 23.75 -11.83 -14.78
CA PRO A 99 23.86 -12.20 -13.36
C PRO A 99 23.76 -10.99 -12.43
N GLY A 100 22.99 -11.11 -11.35
CA GLY A 100 22.81 -10.03 -10.37
C GLY A 100 21.73 -9.00 -10.72
N TRP A 101 20.95 -9.18 -11.79
CA TRP A 101 19.90 -8.25 -12.19
C TRP A 101 18.82 -8.06 -11.09
N GLN A 102 18.51 -9.12 -10.33
CA GLN A 102 17.54 -9.01 -9.21
C GLN A 102 18.05 -8.06 -8.13
N ALA A 103 19.34 -8.15 -7.81
CA ALA A 103 19.96 -7.25 -6.83
C ALA A 103 19.93 -5.80 -7.31
N LYS A 104 20.28 -5.55 -8.58
CA LYS A 104 20.20 -4.22 -9.21
C LYS A 104 18.78 -3.67 -9.21
N ARG A 105 17.79 -4.52 -9.54
CA ARG A 105 16.37 -4.11 -9.54
C ARG A 105 15.88 -3.75 -8.14
N ARG A 106 16.26 -4.55 -7.13
CA ARG A 106 15.95 -4.26 -5.73
C ARG A 106 16.61 -2.97 -5.24
N GLU A 107 17.89 -2.79 -5.51
CA GLU A 107 18.63 -1.57 -5.17
C GLU A 107 18.02 -0.34 -5.84
N ASN A 108 17.60 -0.46 -7.10
CA ASN A 108 16.88 0.58 -7.82
C ASN A 108 15.56 0.94 -7.13
N PHE A 109 14.75 -0.04 -6.73
CA PHE A 109 13.51 0.17 -5.99
C PHE A 109 13.77 0.83 -4.61
N GLU A 110 14.76 0.35 -3.86
CA GLU A 110 15.17 0.94 -2.58
C GLU A 110 15.66 2.39 -2.76
N GLY A 111 16.30 2.69 -3.90
CA GLY A 111 16.67 4.04 -4.29
C GLY A 111 15.48 4.99 -4.37
N PHE A 112 14.35 4.56 -4.95
CA PHE A 112 13.12 5.36 -4.97
C PHE A 112 12.60 5.62 -3.55
N LEU A 113 12.65 4.63 -2.66
CA LEU A 113 12.24 4.78 -1.26
C LEU A 113 13.10 5.80 -0.50
N THR A 114 14.36 5.95 -0.88
CA THR A 114 15.34 6.85 -0.24
C THR A 114 15.52 8.18 -0.94
N GLY A 115 14.75 8.45 -2.00
CA GLY A 115 14.71 9.73 -2.70
C GLY A 115 15.51 9.82 -3.99
N ASN A 116 16.05 8.73 -4.52
CA ASN A 116 16.67 8.71 -5.85
C ASN A 116 15.61 8.57 -6.96
N VAL A 117 14.76 9.57 -7.10
CA VAL A 117 13.59 9.54 -7.99
C VAL A 117 13.90 9.92 -9.45
N ASN A 118 15.12 10.37 -9.75
CA ASN A 118 15.53 10.84 -11.08
C ASN A 118 16.21 9.75 -11.92
N GLY A 119 16.44 8.57 -11.36
CA GLY A 119 17.04 7.44 -12.07
C GLY A 119 16.07 6.70 -12.99
N LYS A 120 16.62 5.84 -13.86
CA LYS A 120 15.82 4.91 -14.65
C LYS A 120 15.07 3.98 -13.68
N ASP A 121 13.77 3.87 -13.84
CA ASP A 121 12.94 2.94 -13.10
C ASP A 121 13.01 1.56 -13.74
N LEU A 122 13.57 0.59 -13.01
CA LEU A 122 13.68 -0.80 -13.46
C LEU A 122 12.47 -1.65 -13.03
N VAL A 123 11.62 -1.12 -12.15
CA VAL A 123 10.39 -1.78 -11.67
C VAL A 123 9.20 -1.30 -12.47
N ASN A 124 9.03 0.02 -12.58
CA ASN A 124 8.02 0.71 -13.37
C ASN A 124 6.59 0.21 -13.09
N ASP A 125 6.20 0.24 -11.81
CA ASP A 125 4.86 -0.13 -11.34
C ASP A 125 4.24 0.98 -10.48
N GLY A 126 3.00 0.77 -10.02
CA GLY A 126 2.28 1.72 -9.18
C GLY A 126 3.04 2.14 -7.90
N TRP A 127 3.89 1.26 -7.35
CA TRP A 127 4.69 1.60 -6.18
C TRP A 127 5.76 2.65 -6.49
N THR A 128 6.52 2.45 -7.56
CA THR A 128 7.57 3.40 -7.96
C THR A 128 6.99 4.73 -8.41
N GLU A 129 5.81 4.73 -9.03
CA GLU A 129 5.08 5.95 -9.38
C GLU A 129 4.71 6.77 -8.14
N VAL A 130 4.11 6.14 -7.12
CA VAL A 130 3.73 6.82 -5.88
C VAL A 130 4.93 7.44 -5.18
N PHE A 131 6.03 6.68 -5.06
CA PHE A 131 7.25 7.21 -4.45
C PHE A 131 7.87 8.34 -5.27
N ARG A 132 7.91 8.22 -6.60
CA ARG A 132 8.40 9.26 -7.49
C ARG A 132 7.59 10.55 -7.34
N ARG A 133 6.26 10.47 -7.27
CA ARG A 133 5.37 11.63 -7.12
C ARG A 133 5.61 12.33 -5.78
N ILE A 134 5.55 11.59 -4.68
CA ILE A 134 5.64 12.18 -3.32
C ILE A 134 7.05 12.65 -3.01
N LEU A 135 8.06 11.80 -3.24
CA LEU A 135 9.45 12.15 -2.98
C LEU A 135 9.99 13.14 -4.02
N GLY A 136 9.54 13.07 -5.27
CA GLY A 136 9.84 14.04 -6.30
C GLY A 136 9.35 15.44 -5.92
N ALA A 137 8.12 15.56 -5.40
CA ALA A 137 7.61 16.82 -4.87
C ALA A 137 8.47 17.34 -3.70
N MET A 138 8.90 16.44 -2.82
CA MET A 138 9.79 16.78 -1.70
C MET A 138 11.17 17.25 -2.16
N LEU A 139 11.75 16.61 -3.17
CA LEU A 139 13.13 16.85 -3.59
C LEU A 139 13.27 18.00 -4.57
N ASN A 140 12.29 18.20 -5.45
CA ASN A 140 12.32 19.29 -6.44
C ASN A 140 12.00 20.64 -5.82
N ASN A 141 11.18 20.68 -4.77
CA ASN A 141 10.71 21.90 -4.11
C ASN A 141 11.15 21.98 -2.63
N GLY A 142 11.84 20.98 -2.14
CA GLY A 142 12.33 20.89 -0.76
C GLY A 142 13.71 21.51 -0.54
N PRO A 143 14.21 21.51 0.69
CA PRO A 143 15.56 21.93 1.01
C PRO A 143 16.58 21.06 0.23
N SER A 144 17.69 21.68 -0.19
CA SER A 144 18.73 20.97 -0.95
C SER A 144 19.14 19.68 -0.24
N ARG A 145 19.54 18.65 -1.00
CA ARG A 145 20.02 17.34 -0.47
C ARG A 145 21.12 17.54 0.59
N PHE A 146 21.91 18.59 0.45
CA PHE A 146 22.95 18.98 1.41
C PHE A 146 22.35 19.41 2.76
N ARG A 147 21.23 20.11 2.77
CA ARG A 147 20.51 20.53 4.00
C ARG A 147 19.86 19.36 4.71
N ILE A 148 19.30 18.40 3.97
CA ILE A 148 18.75 17.15 4.52
C ILE A 148 19.88 16.31 5.12
N PHE A 149 21.02 16.20 4.43
CA PHE A 149 22.20 15.51 4.90
C PHE A 149 22.77 16.14 6.19
N LEU A 150 22.90 17.45 6.26
CA LEU A 150 23.32 18.16 7.47
C LEU A 150 22.32 17.97 8.62
N TRP A 151 21.02 17.94 8.32
CA TRP A 151 20.00 17.68 9.33
C TRP A 151 20.09 16.23 9.87
N THR A 152 20.30 15.24 8.98
CA THR A 152 20.45 13.83 9.38
C THR A 152 21.71 13.65 10.24
N LEU A 153 22.84 14.26 9.84
CA LEU A 153 24.07 14.30 10.64
C LEU A 153 23.82 14.99 12.00
N GLY A 154 23.20 16.16 12.02
CA GLY A 154 22.85 16.87 13.24
C GLY A 154 21.95 16.06 14.17
N SER A 155 20.99 15.31 13.63
CA SER A 155 20.09 14.47 14.42
C SER A 155 20.79 13.25 15.05
N VAL A 156 21.79 12.69 14.37
CA VAL A 156 22.62 11.59 14.88
C VAL A 156 23.57 12.07 15.98
N PHE A 157 24.21 13.21 15.76
CA PHE A 157 25.13 13.79 16.77
C PHE A 157 24.40 14.40 17.97
N SER A 158 23.19 14.95 17.79
CA SER A 158 22.41 15.57 18.87
C SER A 158 21.85 14.58 19.90
N LYS A 159 21.71 13.31 19.56
CA LYS A 159 21.32 12.26 20.52
C LYS A 159 22.26 12.15 21.71
N LYS A 160 23.50 12.63 21.58
CA LYS A 160 24.56 12.52 22.61
C LYS A 160 24.85 13.83 23.38
N LEU A 161 24.38 14.97 22.91
CA LEU A 161 24.86 16.29 23.38
C LEU A 161 23.81 17.27 23.90
N TYR A 162 22.50 17.06 23.68
CA TYR A 162 21.47 18.06 24.04
C TYR A 162 20.33 17.49 24.85
N THR A 163 19.81 18.33 25.78
CA THR A 163 18.55 18.07 26.49
C THR A 163 17.38 18.05 25.49
N GLU A 164 16.34 17.27 25.76
CA GLU A 164 15.19 17.10 24.86
C GLU A 164 14.52 18.44 24.47
N GLY A 165 14.46 19.41 25.40
CA GLY A 165 13.86 20.73 25.13
C GLY A 165 14.66 21.58 24.13
N LEU A 166 15.99 21.58 24.21
CA LEU A 166 16.84 22.32 23.27
C LEU A 166 16.83 21.66 21.89
N ARG A 167 16.72 20.34 21.87
CA ARG A 167 16.59 19.57 20.62
C ARG A 167 15.29 19.91 19.89
N SER A 168 14.15 19.93 20.59
CA SER A 168 12.84 20.30 20.03
C SER A 168 12.85 21.72 19.47
N TYR A 169 13.42 22.67 20.23
CA TYR A 169 13.53 24.06 19.83
C TYR A 169 14.42 24.24 18.59
N LEU A 170 15.59 23.59 18.54
CA LEU A 170 16.48 23.66 17.38
C LEU A 170 15.87 22.97 16.16
N GLN A 171 15.14 21.87 16.37
CA GLN A 171 14.44 21.17 15.31
C GLN A 171 13.31 22.04 14.74
N GLU A 172 12.51 22.69 15.57
CA GLU A 172 11.43 23.58 15.14
C GLU A 172 11.98 24.80 14.41
N LYS A 173 13.02 25.44 14.93
CA LYS A 173 13.66 26.60 14.31
C LYS A 173 14.34 26.24 12.99
N PHE A 174 14.99 25.09 12.90
CA PHE A 174 15.57 24.58 11.66
C PHE A 174 14.50 24.29 10.62
N MET A 175 13.43 23.60 11.01
CA MET A 175 12.30 23.27 10.14
C MET A 175 11.58 24.52 9.61
N SER A 176 11.49 25.58 10.40
CA SER A 176 10.91 26.85 9.95
C SER A 176 11.80 27.59 8.93
N HIS A 177 13.13 27.52 9.09
CA HIS A 177 14.09 28.15 8.16
C HIS A 177 14.27 27.40 6.84
N VAL A 178 13.99 26.11 6.82
CA VAL A 178 14.20 25.24 5.64
C VAL A 178 12.99 25.27 4.69
N GLY A 179 11.97 26.06 4.96
CA GLY A 179 10.78 26.14 4.12
C GLY A 179 9.86 24.93 4.20
N VAL A 180 9.95 24.15 5.28
CA VAL A 180 9.19 22.91 5.49
C VAL A 180 7.68 23.14 5.48
N LYS A 181 7.19 24.34 5.79
CA LYS A 181 5.76 24.67 5.66
C LYS A 181 5.27 24.55 4.21
N ASN A 182 6.09 24.94 3.23
CA ASN A 182 5.77 24.75 1.81
C ASN A 182 5.87 23.28 1.41
N LEU A 183 6.83 22.54 1.95
CA LEU A 183 7.01 21.12 1.70
C LEU A 183 5.83 20.30 2.22
N ALA A 184 5.40 20.53 3.45
CA ALA A 184 4.23 19.85 4.03
C ALA A 184 2.97 20.08 3.18
N LYS A 185 2.75 21.31 2.71
CA LYS A 185 1.64 21.63 1.83
C LYS A 185 1.74 20.94 0.47
N GLN A 186 2.93 20.85 -0.12
CA GLN A 186 3.14 20.13 -1.40
C GLN A 186 2.91 18.64 -1.28
N VAL A 187 3.38 18.03 -0.19
CA VAL A 187 3.09 16.61 0.10
C VAL A 187 1.60 16.39 0.31
N GLU A 188 0.93 17.30 1.01
CA GLU A 188 -0.51 17.24 1.23
C GLU A 188 -1.29 17.40 -0.09
N MET A 189 -0.86 18.27 -0.99
CA MET A 189 -1.46 18.42 -2.32
C MET A 189 -1.25 17.18 -3.18
N ALA A 190 -0.04 16.62 -3.21
CA ALA A 190 0.25 15.39 -3.96
C ALA A 190 -0.54 14.18 -3.43
N ASP A 191 -0.70 14.10 -2.11
CA ASP A 191 -1.55 13.10 -1.46
C ASP A 191 -3.03 13.28 -1.84
N PHE A 192 -3.52 14.51 -1.78
CA PHE A 192 -4.90 14.84 -2.15
C PHE A 192 -5.19 14.48 -3.61
N GLU A 193 -4.35 14.90 -4.55
CA GLU A 193 -4.50 14.59 -5.98
C GLU A 193 -4.53 13.08 -6.24
N LYS A 194 -3.65 12.32 -5.57
CA LYS A 194 -3.64 10.87 -5.72
C LYS A 194 -4.91 10.23 -5.15
N MET A 195 -5.36 10.69 -4.00
CA MET A 195 -6.60 10.18 -3.39
C MET A 195 -7.83 10.54 -4.22
N GLU A 196 -7.86 11.69 -4.89
CA GLU A 196 -8.92 12.03 -5.86
C GLU A 196 -8.92 11.07 -7.06
N GLN A 197 -7.75 10.71 -7.59
CA GLN A 197 -7.65 9.71 -8.67
C GLN A 197 -8.20 8.35 -8.24
N ILE A 198 -7.91 7.91 -7.02
CA ILE A 198 -8.43 6.65 -6.47
C ILE A 198 -9.95 6.70 -6.30
N ARG A 199 -10.50 7.82 -5.83
CA ARG A 199 -11.96 8.01 -5.73
C ARG A 199 -12.64 8.03 -7.10
N ALA A 200 -12.05 8.74 -8.06
CA ALA A 200 -12.54 8.75 -9.44
C ALA A 200 -12.51 7.37 -10.10
N ARG A 201 -11.50 6.54 -9.76
CA ARG A 201 -11.44 5.14 -10.22
C ARG A 201 -12.64 4.35 -9.71
N ALA A 202 -13.04 4.49 -8.44
CA ALA A 202 -14.23 3.84 -7.92
C ALA A 202 -15.49 4.24 -8.70
N ASP A 203 -15.67 5.53 -9.01
CA ASP A 203 -16.79 6.01 -9.83
C ASP A 203 -16.78 5.48 -11.26
N SER A 204 -15.60 5.26 -11.84
CA SER A 204 -15.49 4.79 -13.22
C SER A 204 -15.78 3.29 -13.39
N ILE A 205 -15.58 2.51 -12.32
CA ILE A 205 -15.73 1.04 -12.37
C ILE A 205 -17.09 0.57 -11.83
N VAL A 206 -17.56 1.21 -10.76
CA VAL A 206 -18.77 0.77 -10.04
C VAL A 206 -19.99 1.53 -10.55
N ASN A 207 -20.93 0.79 -11.16
CA ASN A 207 -22.11 1.38 -11.79
C ASN A 207 -23.15 1.94 -10.79
N ASP A 208 -23.22 1.36 -9.59
CA ASP A 208 -24.13 1.83 -8.55
C ASP A 208 -23.48 2.96 -7.75
N PRO A 209 -24.05 4.19 -7.77
CA PRO A 209 -23.41 5.35 -7.12
C PRO A 209 -23.26 5.22 -5.60
N GLU A 210 -24.20 4.56 -4.93
CA GLU A 210 -24.16 4.37 -3.49
C GLU A 210 -23.02 3.41 -3.11
N THR A 211 -22.88 2.32 -3.86
CA THR A 211 -21.78 1.38 -3.72
C THR A 211 -20.44 2.06 -4.05
N ALA A 212 -20.35 2.83 -5.14
CA ALA A 212 -19.15 3.56 -5.50
C ALA A 212 -18.71 4.51 -4.38
N GLU A 213 -19.65 5.28 -3.83
CA GLU A 213 -19.37 6.18 -2.71
C GLU A 213 -18.86 5.43 -1.46
N SER A 214 -19.46 4.29 -1.15
CA SER A 214 -19.06 3.46 -0.01
C SER A 214 -17.64 2.90 -0.12
N LEU A 215 -17.09 2.82 -1.33
CA LEU A 215 -15.74 2.31 -1.62
C LEU A 215 -14.67 3.41 -1.66
N LYS A 216 -15.06 4.69 -1.57
CA LYS A 216 -14.12 5.82 -1.62
C LYS A 216 -13.38 6.04 -0.30
N PRO A 217 -12.04 6.03 -0.29
CA PRO A 217 -11.26 6.33 0.90
C PRO A 217 -11.13 7.86 1.10
N TYR A 218 -11.56 8.35 2.28
CA TYR A 218 -11.47 9.76 2.68
C TYR A 218 -10.40 10.01 3.76
N TYR A 219 -9.26 9.35 3.64
CA TYR A 219 -8.10 9.53 4.51
C TYR A 219 -6.85 9.76 3.64
N ARG A 220 -5.76 10.23 4.23
CA ARG A 220 -4.48 10.39 3.54
C ARG A 220 -3.91 9.04 3.12
N GLN A 221 -3.30 8.96 1.94
CA GLN A 221 -2.84 7.72 1.32
C GLN A 221 -1.99 6.84 2.26
N PHE A 222 -1.07 7.44 3.02
CA PHE A 222 -0.21 6.69 3.94
C PHE A 222 -0.75 6.54 5.37
N CYS A 223 -1.97 7.00 5.66
CA CYS A 223 -2.62 6.70 6.94
C CYS A 223 -2.97 5.23 7.11
N LYS A 224 -3.10 4.53 6.00
CA LYS A 224 -3.27 3.08 5.93
C LYS A 224 -2.31 2.52 4.88
N ARG A 225 -2.18 1.18 4.84
CA ARG A 225 -1.39 0.52 3.81
C ARG A 225 -2.03 0.78 2.44
N PRO A 226 -1.32 1.42 1.49
CA PRO A 226 -1.77 1.48 0.10
C PRO A 226 -1.83 0.07 -0.48
N CYS A 227 -2.85 -0.17 -1.28
CA CYS A 227 -3.04 -1.41 -2.00
C CYS A 227 -3.01 -1.14 -3.50
N PHE A 228 -2.51 -2.10 -4.26
CA PHE A 228 -2.46 -2.03 -5.71
C PHE A 228 -3.04 -3.33 -6.26
N HIS A 229 -4.06 -3.21 -7.09
CA HIS A 229 -4.68 -4.34 -7.76
C HIS A 229 -5.41 -3.88 -9.01
N ASP A 230 -5.18 -4.54 -10.12
CA ASP A 230 -5.74 -4.14 -11.42
C ASP A 230 -7.19 -4.60 -11.58
N GLU A 231 -7.59 -5.70 -10.92
CA GLU A 231 -8.90 -6.36 -11.06
C GLU A 231 -9.86 -6.13 -9.89
N TYR A 232 -9.46 -5.38 -8.86
CA TYR A 232 -10.31 -5.12 -7.69
C TYR A 232 -11.16 -3.90 -7.90
#